data_f739357a0c60d0cdca6b5cb9a1e2bd51
#
_entry.id   f739357a0c60d0cdca6b5cb9a1e2bd51
#
_cell.length_a   1.000
_cell.length_b   1.000
_cell.length_c   1.000
_cell.angle_alpha   90.00
_cell.angle_beta   90.00
_cell.angle_gamma   90.00
#
_symmetry.space_group_name_H-M   'P 1'
#
loop_
_entity.id
_entity.type
_entity.pdbx_description
1 polymer ?
#
loop_
_entity_poly.entity_id
_entity_poly.type
_entity_poly.pdbx_seq_one_letter_code
_entity_poly.pdbx_strand_id
1 'polypeptide(L)'
;MPTISKGAALQTVITTFEVTPGTCQDILDELVDAYEAVISKQPGFIGAGLHVNDAQTRIANYSQWEKREDFQAMLRTEEMRVRNRRINALCKGFEPVMYDVAGVFG
;
A
#
# COMPACT_ATOMS: atom_id res chain seq x y z
N MET A 1 4.48 -3.21 -13.34
CA MET A 1 3.30 -2.35 -13.11
C MET A 1 2.09 -3.18 -12.74
N PRO A 2 1.28 -2.72 -11.81
CA PRO A 2 0.02 -3.40 -11.51
C PRO A 2 -0.89 -3.44 -12.73
N THR A 3 -1.63 -4.51 -12.89
CA THR A 3 -2.60 -4.68 -13.96
C THR A 3 -4.00 -4.78 -13.36
N ILE A 4 -4.92 -4.00 -13.88
CA ILE A 4 -6.30 -4.05 -13.45
C ILE A 4 -7.05 -5.05 -14.34
N SER A 5 -7.62 -6.07 -13.71
CA SER A 5 -8.32 -7.12 -14.44
C SER A 5 -9.48 -7.66 -13.61
N LYS A 6 -10.69 -7.61 -14.20
CA LYS A 6 -11.87 -8.19 -13.58
C LYS A 6 -11.81 -9.72 -13.70
N GLY A 7 -12.11 -10.41 -12.60
CA GLY A 7 -12.12 -11.87 -12.59
C GLY A 7 -10.76 -12.51 -12.47
N ALA A 8 -9.68 -11.73 -12.39
CA ALA A 8 -8.37 -12.28 -12.07
C ALA A 8 -8.37 -12.76 -10.61
N ALA A 9 -7.64 -13.85 -10.35
CA ALA A 9 -7.54 -14.40 -8.99
C ALA A 9 -6.59 -13.59 -8.09
N LEU A 10 -6.33 -12.34 -8.45
CA LEU A 10 -5.42 -11.45 -7.72
C LEU A 10 -6.17 -10.68 -6.64
N GLN A 11 -5.46 -10.41 -5.55
CA GLN A 11 -6.00 -9.57 -4.49
C GLN A 11 -5.52 -8.13 -4.68
N THR A 12 -6.46 -7.21 -4.77
CA THR A 12 -6.19 -5.77 -4.79
C THR A 12 -6.35 -5.21 -3.40
N VAL A 13 -5.38 -4.39 -2.97
CA VAL A 13 -5.44 -3.69 -1.67
C VAL A 13 -5.19 -2.22 -1.92
N ILE A 14 -6.07 -1.38 -1.40
CA ILE A 14 -5.89 0.07 -1.44
C ILE A 14 -5.81 0.56 0.00
N THR A 15 -4.69 1.19 0.35
CA THR A 15 -4.49 1.77 1.68
C THR A 15 -4.49 3.28 1.54
N THR A 16 -5.37 3.95 2.27
CA THR A 16 -5.44 5.41 2.29
C THR A 16 -4.80 5.92 3.57
N PHE A 17 -3.87 6.87 3.43
CA PHE A 17 -3.20 7.51 4.55
C PHE A 17 -3.67 8.96 4.63
N GLU A 18 -4.11 9.38 5.81
CA GLU A 18 -4.38 10.78 6.08
C GLU A 18 -3.11 11.42 6.60
N VAL A 19 -2.64 12.43 5.88
CA VAL A 19 -1.38 13.10 6.16
C VAL A 19 -1.59 14.63 6.17
N THR A 20 -0.54 15.35 6.55
CA THR A 20 -0.51 16.81 6.41
C THR A 20 0.54 17.18 5.38
N PRO A 21 0.47 18.38 4.78
CA PRO A 21 1.55 18.82 3.88
C PRO A 21 2.94 18.77 4.53
N GLY A 22 3.01 18.98 5.85
CA GLY A 22 4.28 18.93 6.58
C GLY A 22 4.84 17.53 6.81
N THR A 23 4.01 16.49 6.76
CA THR A 23 4.44 15.10 6.99
C THR A 23 4.36 14.23 5.74
N CYS A 24 3.74 14.73 4.68
CA CYS A 24 3.48 13.94 3.47
C CYS A 24 4.76 13.33 2.89
N GLN A 25 5.80 14.13 2.71
CA GLN A 25 7.05 13.64 2.13
C GLN A 25 7.74 12.60 3.03
N ASP A 26 7.72 12.81 4.34
CA ASP A 26 8.32 11.87 5.29
C ASP A 26 7.63 10.51 5.22
N ILE A 27 6.30 10.50 5.11
CA ILE A 27 5.53 9.27 4.99
C ILE A 27 5.79 8.59 3.65
N LEU A 28 5.87 9.37 2.56
CA LEU A 28 6.23 8.82 1.25
C LEU A 28 7.62 8.17 1.28
N ASP A 29 8.59 8.80 1.90
CA ASP A 29 9.94 8.25 2.01
C ASP A 29 9.93 6.93 2.78
N GLU A 30 9.17 6.85 3.86
CA GLU A 30 9.02 5.60 4.63
C GLU A 30 8.36 4.51 3.79
N LEU A 31 7.33 4.85 3.01
CA LEU A 31 6.64 3.89 2.14
C LEU A 31 7.53 3.39 1.02
N VAL A 32 8.26 4.28 0.36
CA VAL A 32 9.20 3.92 -0.71
C VAL A 32 10.26 2.97 -0.17
N ASP A 33 10.86 3.31 0.97
CA ASP A 33 11.86 2.46 1.59
C ASP A 33 11.29 1.10 1.98
N ALA A 34 10.08 1.07 2.52
CA ALA A 34 9.41 -0.18 2.87
C ALA A 34 9.20 -1.08 1.64
N TYR A 35 8.80 -0.51 0.51
CA TYR A 35 8.63 -1.26 -0.73
C TYR A 35 9.96 -1.79 -1.24
N GLU A 36 10.99 -0.96 -1.28
CA GLU A 36 12.30 -1.36 -1.80
C GLU A 36 12.98 -2.42 -0.92
N ALA A 37 12.91 -2.25 0.39
CA ALA A 37 13.63 -3.10 1.32
C ALA A 37 12.88 -4.39 1.69
N VAL A 38 11.55 -4.35 1.74
CA VAL A 38 10.76 -5.44 2.32
C VAL A 38 9.63 -5.90 1.44
N ILE A 39 8.68 -5.02 1.10
CA ILE A 39 7.39 -5.42 0.52
C ILE A 39 7.58 -6.07 -0.85
N SER A 40 8.38 -5.48 -1.73
CA SER A 40 8.60 -6.01 -3.08
C SER A 40 9.27 -7.37 -3.10
N LYS A 41 9.85 -7.79 -1.98
CA LYS A 41 10.55 -9.06 -1.86
C LYS A 41 9.70 -10.15 -1.21
N GLN A 42 8.48 -9.82 -0.82
CA GLN A 42 7.61 -10.78 -0.15
C GLN A 42 6.96 -11.75 -1.14
N PRO A 43 6.74 -13.00 -0.73
CA PRO A 43 6.01 -13.96 -1.58
C PRO A 43 4.64 -13.41 -1.96
N GLY A 44 4.28 -13.57 -3.22
CA GLY A 44 2.96 -13.17 -3.72
C GLY A 44 2.82 -11.70 -4.09
N PHE A 45 3.83 -10.87 -3.85
CA PHE A 45 3.78 -9.47 -4.27
C PHE A 45 3.84 -9.37 -5.80
N ILE A 46 2.93 -8.60 -6.40
CA ILE A 46 2.88 -8.42 -7.85
C ILE A 46 3.31 -7.02 -8.25
N GLY A 47 2.74 -6.00 -7.64
CA GLY A 47 3.08 -4.62 -7.96
C GLY A 47 2.32 -3.63 -7.11
N ALA A 48 2.75 -2.38 -7.15
CA ALA A 48 2.13 -1.32 -6.37
C ALA A 48 2.35 0.04 -7.01
N GLY A 49 1.51 1.00 -6.62
CA GLY A 49 1.67 2.40 -6.98
C GLY A 49 1.31 3.30 -5.82
N LEU A 50 2.09 4.33 -5.61
CA LEU A 50 1.84 5.34 -4.61
C LEU A 50 1.31 6.59 -5.29
N HIS A 51 0.23 7.15 -4.77
CA HIS A 51 -0.45 8.33 -5.33
C HIS A 51 -0.65 9.36 -4.24
N VAL A 52 -0.43 10.62 -4.57
CA VAL A 52 -0.58 11.74 -3.65
C VAL A 52 -1.54 12.75 -4.27
N ASN A 53 -2.48 13.26 -3.49
CA ASN A 53 -3.38 14.30 -3.97
C ASN A 53 -2.66 15.67 -4.02
N ASP A 54 -3.21 16.61 -4.78
CA ASP A 54 -2.59 17.92 -4.98
C ASP A 54 -2.35 18.67 -3.67
N ALA A 55 -3.28 18.56 -2.73
CA ALA A 55 -3.18 19.26 -1.44
C ALA A 55 -2.16 18.61 -0.49
N GLN A 56 -1.60 17.45 -0.83
CA GLN A 56 -0.68 16.69 0.02
C GLN A 56 -1.28 16.34 1.39
N THR A 57 -2.55 15.98 1.38
CA THR A 57 -3.31 15.59 2.57
C THR A 57 -3.68 14.11 2.59
N ARG A 58 -3.50 13.41 1.46
CA ARG A 58 -3.80 11.99 1.35
C ARG A 58 -2.79 11.29 0.45
N ILE A 59 -2.44 10.07 0.85
CA ILE A 59 -1.66 9.16 0.02
C ILE A 59 -2.52 7.93 -0.22
N ALA A 60 -2.66 7.51 -1.47
CA ALA A 60 -3.32 6.26 -1.82
C ALA A 60 -2.27 5.27 -2.30
N ASN A 61 -2.16 4.15 -1.59
CA ASN A 61 -1.25 3.07 -1.90
C ASN A 61 -2.05 1.92 -2.50
N TYR A 62 -1.92 1.73 -3.81
CA TYR A 62 -2.57 0.66 -4.56
C TYR A 62 -1.57 -0.47 -4.73
N SER A 63 -1.94 -1.68 -4.28
CA SER A 63 -1.07 -2.85 -4.44
C SER A 63 -1.85 -4.07 -4.90
N GLN A 64 -1.16 -4.99 -5.57
CA GLN A 64 -1.71 -6.25 -6.03
C GLN A 64 -0.86 -7.41 -5.52
N TRP A 65 -1.55 -8.47 -5.10
CA TRP A 65 -0.96 -9.67 -4.50
C TRP A 65 -1.58 -10.91 -5.14
N GLU A 66 -0.83 -12.00 -5.17
CA GLU A 66 -1.38 -13.26 -5.68
C GLU A 66 -2.55 -13.75 -4.82
N LYS A 67 -2.43 -13.61 -3.49
CA LYS A 67 -3.45 -14.03 -2.53
C LYS A 67 -3.57 -13.04 -1.40
N ARG A 68 -4.76 -12.99 -0.79
CA ARG A 68 -5.02 -12.21 0.42
C ARG A 68 -4.03 -12.56 1.54
N GLU A 69 -3.75 -13.85 1.72
CA GLU A 69 -2.87 -14.35 2.77
C GLU A 69 -1.46 -13.82 2.63
N ASP A 70 -1.00 -13.59 1.40
CA ASP A 70 0.34 -13.06 1.14
C ASP A 70 0.46 -11.61 1.65
N PHE A 71 -0.57 -10.79 1.41
CA PHE A 71 -0.62 -9.44 1.95
C PHE A 71 -0.64 -9.46 3.48
N GLN A 72 -1.47 -10.31 4.06
CA GLN A 72 -1.58 -10.43 5.50
C GLN A 72 -0.26 -10.91 6.13
N ALA A 73 0.42 -11.84 5.48
CA ALA A 73 1.71 -12.35 5.95
C ALA A 73 2.77 -11.23 5.94
N MET A 74 2.77 -10.39 4.91
CA MET A 74 3.67 -9.23 4.83
C MET A 74 3.48 -8.31 6.03
N LEU A 75 2.24 -8.00 6.39
CA LEU A 75 1.94 -7.12 7.52
C LEU A 75 2.44 -7.69 8.85
N ARG A 76 2.57 -9.00 8.97
CA ARG A 76 3.00 -9.67 10.20
C ARG A 76 4.50 -9.79 10.33
N THR A 77 5.28 -9.48 9.29
CA THR A 77 6.74 -9.53 9.39
C THR A 77 7.21 -8.51 10.43
N GLU A 78 8.28 -8.83 11.13
CA GLU A 78 8.85 -7.93 12.13
C GLU A 78 9.26 -6.59 11.51
N GLU A 79 9.88 -6.64 10.33
CA GLU A 79 10.30 -5.43 9.62
C GLU A 79 9.12 -4.50 9.31
N MET A 80 7.99 -5.06 8.85
CA MET A 80 6.82 -4.23 8.54
C MET A 80 6.11 -3.75 9.79
N ARG A 81 6.11 -4.52 10.86
CA ARG A 81 5.51 -4.06 12.12
C ARG A 81 6.24 -2.85 12.67
N VAL A 82 7.56 -2.84 12.60
CA VAL A 82 8.38 -1.69 13.01
C VAL A 82 8.10 -0.49 12.12
N ARG A 83 8.07 -0.69 10.79
CA ARG A 83 7.83 0.39 9.83
C ARG A 83 6.44 0.97 9.96
N ASN A 84 5.43 0.14 10.14
CA ASN A 84 4.05 0.59 10.29
C ASN A 84 3.85 1.39 11.58
N ARG A 85 4.58 1.08 12.65
CA ARG A 85 4.55 1.92 13.86
C ARG A 85 5.09 3.32 13.59
N ARG A 86 6.19 3.43 12.82
CA ARG A 86 6.74 4.74 12.44
C ARG A 86 5.79 5.54 11.57
N ILE A 87 5.21 4.88 10.57
CA ILE A 87 4.23 5.51 9.67
C ILE A 87 3.03 5.99 10.45
N ASN A 88 2.50 5.15 11.34
CA ASN A 88 1.34 5.48 12.15
C ASN A 88 1.60 6.66 13.10
N ALA A 89 2.84 6.83 13.55
CA ALA A 89 3.22 7.97 14.39
C ALA A 89 3.27 9.28 13.59
N LEU A 90 3.50 9.22 12.28
CA LEU A 90 3.62 10.40 11.42
C LEU A 90 2.28 10.81 10.79
N CYS A 91 1.40 9.87 10.51
CA CYS A 91 0.12 10.16 9.84
C CYS A 91 -1.01 10.28 10.86
N LYS A 92 -2.13 10.89 10.43
CA LYS A 92 -3.33 10.98 11.26
C LYS A 92 -4.06 9.65 11.36
N GLY A 93 -3.87 8.78 10.38
CA GLY A 93 -4.44 7.47 10.34
C GLY A 93 -4.23 6.84 8.98
N PHE A 94 -4.32 5.51 8.90
CA PHE A 94 -4.31 4.81 7.63
C PHE A 94 -5.19 3.57 7.72
N GLU A 95 -5.76 3.18 6.60
CA GLU A 95 -6.70 2.07 6.54
C GLU A 95 -6.45 1.25 5.28
N PRO A 96 -5.93 0.01 5.41
CA PRO A 96 -5.86 -0.91 4.29
C PRO A 96 -7.22 -1.56 4.09
N VAL A 97 -7.71 -1.54 2.84
CA VAL A 97 -8.99 -2.17 2.48
C VAL A 97 -8.75 -3.09 1.29
N MET A 98 -9.28 -4.29 1.38
CA MET A 98 -9.20 -5.27 0.31
C MET A 98 -10.38 -5.09 -0.64
N TYR A 99 -10.10 -5.14 -1.95
CA TYR A 99 -11.08 -4.91 -3.00
C TYR A 99 -11.06 -6.01 -4.02
N ASP A 100 -12.22 -6.30 -4.57
CA ASP A 100 -12.33 -7.09 -5.80
C ASP A 100 -12.53 -6.13 -6.97
N VAL A 101 -11.93 -6.43 -8.11
CA VAL A 101 -12.15 -5.64 -9.32
C VAL A 101 -13.55 -5.92 -9.84
N ALA A 102 -14.44 -4.95 -9.77
CA ALA A 102 -15.84 -5.10 -10.16
C ALA A 102 -16.11 -4.73 -11.62
N GLY A 103 -15.22 -3.95 -12.23
CA GLY A 103 -15.33 -3.56 -13.64
C GLY A 103 -14.04 -2.97 -14.15
N VAL A 104 -13.79 -3.14 -15.45
CA VAL A 104 -12.62 -2.58 -16.13
C VAL A 104 -13.11 -1.96 -17.43
N PHE A 105 -12.69 -0.74 -17.70
CA PHE A 105 -13.13 0.03 -18.87
C PHE A 105 -11.92 0.63 -19.58
N GLY A 106 -11.97 0.65 -20.88
CA GLY A 106 -10.88 1.21 -21.71
C GLY A 106 -10.19 0.16 -22.60
#